data_72a0a91e9cf0effffded93a39cc074bf
#
_entry.id   72a0a91e9cf0effffded93a39cc074bf
#
_cell.length_a   1.000
_cell.length_b   1.000
_cell.length_c   1.000
_cell.angle_alpha   90.00
_cell.angle_beta   90.00
_cell.angle_gamma   90.00
#
_symmetry.space_group_name_H-M   'P 1'
#
loop_
_entity.id
_entity.type
_entity.pdbx_description
1 polymer ?
#
loop_
_entity_poly.entity_id
_entity_poly.type
_entity_poly.pdbx_seq_one_letter_code
_entity_poly.pdbx_strand_id
1 'polypeptide(L)'
;LNLRSNIDAKLTKSLTFTLGVSGRIEKRDSPRYSADPNAWHNVPQQIIRALPYVPDTYEYEGKTYNVSTPTASSPVAPVASINESGYSKSNYSYIQSNFSLKYDAPWLKGLSFKFQGAYDLTYNFSKILSNPYEVMIMNLPTIESTSLTYYKGTDASGNSISLSESASRGYTFTTQSSVTYDNKFG
;
A
#
# COMPACT_ATOMS: atom_id res chain seq x y z
N LEU A 1 -3.44 8.18 -10.37
CA LEU A 1 -4.42 8.71 -11.31
C LEU A 1 -5.75 8.92 -10.60
N ASN A 2 -6.35 10.11 -10.76
CA ASN A 2 -7.68 10.42 -10.25
C ASN A 2 -8.54 10.95 -11.41
N LEU A 3 -9.76 10.45 -11.50
CA LEU A 3 -10.78 10.90 -12.43
C LEU A 3 -12.07 11.19 -11.67
N ARG A 4 -12.77 12.26 -12.00
CA ARG A 4 -14.09 12.58 -11.46
C ARG A 4 -14.98 13.18 -12.54
N SER A 5 -16.22 12.73 -12.58
CA SER A 5 -17.27 13.26 -13.46
C SER A 5 -18.57 13.40 -12.66
N ASN A 6 -19.28 14.51 -12.88
CA ASN A 6 -20.61 14.76 -12.33
C ASN A 6 -21.53 15.16 -13.47
N ILE A 7 -22.73 14.62 -13.46
CA ILE A 7 -23.76 14.88 -14.46
C ILE A 7 -25.05 15.23 -13.71
N ASP A 8 -25.62 16.37 -14.00
CA ASP A 8 -26.94 16.79 -13.53
C ASP A 8 -27.87 16.92 -14.76
N ALA A 9 -28.96 16.18 -14.75
CA ALA A 9 -29.91 16.14 -15.84
C ALA A 9 -31.35 16.39 -15.34
N LYS A 10 -31.99 17.41 -15.88
CA LYS A 10 -33.44 17.60 -15.71
C LYS A 10 -34.19 16.74 -16.73
N LEU A 11 -34.69 15.60 -16.28
CA LEU A 11 -35.41 14.65 -17.15
C LEU A 11 -36.80 15.17 -17.53
N THR A 12 -37.44 15.88 -16.58
CA THR A 12 -38.69 16.60 -16.81
C THR A 12 -38.70 17.89 -15.97
N LYS A 13 -39.79 18.66 -16.03
CA LYS A 13 -39.97 19.85 -15.19
C LYS A 13 -39.95 19.53 -13.68
N SER A 14 -40.29 18.28 -13.31
CA SER A 14 -40.45 17.81 -11.93
C SER A 14 -39.43 16.76 -11.53
N LEU A 15 -38.62 16.26 -12.46
CA LEU A 15 -37.68 15.14 -12.20
C LEU A 15 -36.26 15.53 -12.55
N THR A 16 -35.41 15.50 -11.54
CA THR A 16 -33.96 15.76 -11.67
C THR A 16 -33.18 14.48 -11.32
N PHE A 17 -32.23 14.14 -12.17
CA PHE A 17 -31.27 13.05 -11.98
C PHE A 17 -29.88 13.61 -11.83
N THR A 18 -29.13 13.12 -10.85
CA THR A 18 -27.73 13.45 -10.66
C THR A 18 -26.91 12.16 -10.62
N LEU A 19 -25.78 12.13 -11.30
CA LEU A 19 -24.84 11.03 -11.30
C LEU A 19 -23.45 11.57 -11.05
N GLY A 20 -22.76 11.08 -10.02
CA GLY A 20 -21.36 11.31 -9.77
C GLY A 20 -20.57 10.02 -9.89
N VAL A 21 -19.46 10.05 -10.61
CA VAL A 21 -18.53 8.91 -10.71
C VAL A 21 -17.12 9.43 -10.45
N SER A 22 -16.40 8.77 -9.57
CA SER A 22 -14.98 9.02 -9.35
C SER A 22 -14.18 7.72 -9.35
N GLY A 23 -12.97 7.79 -9.88
CA GLY A 23 -12.03 6.69 -9.91
C GLY A 23 -10.65 7.14 -9.44
N ARG A 24 -10.00 6.32 -8.61
CA ARG A 24 -8.63 6.53 -8.15
C ARG A 24 -7.84 5.25 -8.33
N ILE A 25 -6.66 5.37 -8.96
CA ILE A 25 -5.69 4.28 -9.05
C ILE A 25 -4.41 4.73 -8.36
N GLU A 26 -3.98 3.95 -7.39
CA GLU A 26 -2.76 4.16 -6.62
C GLU A 26 -1.85 2.95 -6.81
N LYS A 27 -0.62 3.21 -7.25
CA LYS A 27 0.41 2.19 -7.38
C LYS A 27 1.47 2.46 -6.32
N ARG A 28 1.85 1.42 -5.59
CA ARG A 28 2.96 1.44 -4.64
C ARG A 28 3.98 0.41 -5.08
N ASP A 29 5.22 0.84 -5.11
CA ASP A 29 6.37 0.00 -5.44
C ASP A 29 7.45 0.26 -4.38
N SER A 30 7.91 -0.79 -3.75
CA SER A 30 8.85 -0.69 -2.64
C SER A 30 9.74 -1.94 -2.56
N PRO A 31 10.93 -1.84 -1.97
CA PRO A 31 11.70 -3.02 -1.59
C PRO A 31 10.90 -3.94 -0.69
N ARG A 32 11.24 -5.24 -0.68
CA ARG A 32 10.51 -6.28 0.03
C ARG A 32 10.21 -5.94 1.50
N TYR A 33 11.19 -5.36 2.21
CA TYR A 33 11.12 -5.09 3.63
C TYR A 33 10.72 -3.66 4.03
N SER A 34 10.40 -2.80 3.09
CA SER A 34 10.00 -1.42 3.44
C SER A 34 8.54 -1.28 3.84
N ALA A 35 7.70 -2.29 3.55
CA ALA A 35 6.25 -2.18 3.67
C ALA A 35 5.68 -2.61 5.04
N ASP A 36 6.43 -3.37 5.84
CA ASP A 36 5.96 -3.86 7.14
C ASP A 36 6.64 -3.08 8.28
N PRO A 37 5.93 -2.18 8.97
CA PRO A 37 6.50 -1.42 10.08
C PRO A 37 6.87 -2.28 11.29
N ASN A 38 6.32 -3.49 11.38
CA ASN A 38 6.59 -4.42 12.47
C ASN A 38 7.67 -5.46 12.13
N ALA A 39 8.11 -5.52 10.88
CA ALA A 39 9.17 -6.42 10.49
C ALA A 39 10.52 -5.92 11.04
N TRP A 40 11.20 -6.79 11.79
CA TRP A 40 12.56 -6.54 12.30
C TRP A 40 13.59 -6.20 11.20
N HIS A 41 13.21 -6.39 9.95
CA HIS A 41 14.03 -6.19 8.75
C HIS A 41 13.61 -4.98 7.93
N ASN A 42 12.73 -4.10 8.44
CA ASN A 42 12.38 -2.93 7.65
C ASN A 42 13.60 -2.02 7.45
N VAL A 43 13.69 -1.44 6.28
CA VAL A 43 14.85 -0.63 5.87
C VAL A 43 15.14 0.53 6.82
N PRO A 44 14.17 1.30 7.32
CA PRO A 44 14.42 2.34 8.31
C PRO A 44 15.09 1.83 9.60
N GLN A 45 14.64 0.70 10.13
CA GLN A 45 15.27 0.10 11.32
C GLN A 45 16.68 -0.39 11.02
N GLN A 46 16.91 -0.98 9.86
CA GLN A 46 18.25 -1.41 9.47
C GLN A 46 19.22 -0.22 9.37
N ILE A 47 18.78 0.91 8.80
CA ILE A 47 19.59 2.13 8.71
C ILE A 47 19.96 2.65 10.11
N ILE A 48 18.99 2.70 11.04
CA ILE A 48 19.27 3.17 12.42
C ILE A 48 20.21 2.22 13.17
N ARG A 49 20.14 0.92 12.88
CA ARG A 49 20.97 -0.12 13.53
C ARG A 49 22.32 -0.34 12.86
N ALA A 50 22.52 0.18 11.64
CA ALA A 50 23.78 0.08 10.94
C ALA A 50 24.87 0.84 11.72
N LEU A 51 26.01 0.18 11.93
CA LEU A 51 27.11 0.76 12.68
C LEU A 51 28.03 1.53 11.72
N PRO A 52 28.40 2.77 12.03
CA PRO A 52 29.12 3.66 11.09
C PRO A 52 30.54 3.23 10.74
N TYR A 53 31.12 2.29 11.48
CA TYR A 53 32.44 1.75 11.24
C TYR A 53 32.47 0.44 10.45
N VAL A 54 31.30 -0.06 10.04
CA VAL A 54 31.17 -1.26 9.21
C VAL A 54 31.29 -0.84 7.75
N PRO A 55 32.21 -1.43 6.96
CA PRO A 55 32.30 -1.13 5.54
C PRO A 55 31.03 -1.59 4.80
N ASP A 56 30.68 -0.87 3.74
CA ASP A 56 29.48 -1.20 2.94
C ASP A 56 29.65 -2.53 2.20
N THR A 57 30.87 -2.80 1.73
CA THR A 57 31.17 -3.98 0.91
C THR A 57 32.48 -4.65 1.33
N TYR A 58 32.57 -5.94 1.01
CA TYR A 58 33.77 -6.77 1.21
C TYR A 58 33.96 -7.70 0.01
N GLU A 59 35.21 -7.76 -0.51
CA GLU A 59 35.56 -8.67 -1.59
C GLU A 59 35.99 -10.02 -1.03
N TYR A 60 35.35 -11.07 -1.49
CA TYR A 60 35.68 -12.45 -1.12
C TYR A 60 35.60 -13.35 -2.35
N GLU A 61 36.65 -14.08 -2.64
CA GLU A 61 36.76 -14.99 -3.79
C GLU A 61 36.38 -14.35 -5.13
N GLY A 62 36.78 -13.08 -5.33
CA GLY A 62 36.50 -12.35 -6.58
C GLY A 62 35.06 -11.86 -6.76
N LYS A 63 34.24 -11.96 -5.71
CA LYS A 63 32.86 -11.42 -5.67
C LYS A 63 32.76 -10.38 -4.57
N THR A 64 32.06 -9.28 -4.86
CA THR A 64 31.76 -8.22 -3.89
C THR A 64 30.43 -8.54 -3.17
N TYR A 65 30.47 -8.54 -1.86
CA TYR A 65 29.31 -8.75 -1.00
C TYR A 65 29.02 -7.49 -0.19
N ASN A 66 27.73 -7.25 0.10
CA ASN A 66 27.36 -6.26 1.11
C ASN A 66 27.72 -6.79 2.50
N VAL A 67 28.22 -5.91 3.36
CA VAL A 67 28.58 -6.27 4.73
C VAL A 67 27.41 -6.03 5.67
N SER A 68 27.18 -6.97 6.56
CA SER A 68 26.20 -6.89 7.63
C SER A 68 26.88 -6.67 8.97
N THR A 69 26.20 -5.97 9.85
CA THR A 69 26.63 -5.86 11.25
C THR A 69 26.32 -7.17 11.99
N PRO A 70 27.17 -7.56 12.96
CA PRO A 70 26.92 -8.72 13.79
C PRO A 70 25.80 -8.41 14.78
N THR A 71 24.57 -8.77 14.43
CA THR A 71 23.44 -8.75 15.38
C THR A 71 23.00 -10.16 15.67
N ALA A 72 22.65 -10.43 16.90
CA ALA A 72 22.38 -11.77 17.40
C ALA A 72 21.21 -12.51 16.70
N SER A 73 20.38 -11.81 15.90
CA SER A 73 19.15 -12.39 15.37
C SER A 73 18.90 -12.12 13.89
N SER A 74 19.59 -11.20 13.24
CA SER A 74 19.37 -10.89 11.82
C SER A 74 20.48 -10.02 11.24
N PRO A 75 20.93 -10.30 10.03
CA PRO A 75 21.83 -9.43 9.33
C PRO A 75 21.24 -8.03 9.14
N VAL A 76 22.06 -7.01 9.37
CA VAL A 76 21.71 -5.60 9.12
C VAL A 76 22.54 -5.09 7.95
N ALA A 77 21.98 -5.17 6.76
CA ALA A 77 22.61 -4.73 5.51
C ALA A 77 21.59 -3.93 4.71
N PRO A 78 21.36 -2.64 5.03
CA PRO A 78 20.28 -1.86 4.42
C PRO A 78 20.39 -1.75 2.90
N VAL A 79 21.59 -1.64 2.35
CA VAL A 79 21.84 -1.58 0.91
C VAL A 79 21.44 -2.86 0.22
N ALA A 80 21.84 -4.03 0.76
CA ALA A 80 21.43 -5.33 0.25
C ALA A 80 19.92 -5.53 0.37
N SER A 81 19.33 -5.14 1.49
CA SER A 81 17.89 -5.20 1.69
C SER A 81 17.11 -4.42 0.64
N ILE A 82 17.58 -3.26 0.22
CA ILE A 82 16.92 -2.44 -0.80
C ILE A 82 17.08 -3.06 -2.18
N ASN A 83 18.28 -3.52 -2.52
CA ASN A 83 18.62 -3.89 -3.89
C ASN A 83 18.37 -5.37 -4.21
N GLU A 84 18.49 -6.25 -3.22
CA GLU A 84 18.58 -7.70 -3.44
C GLU A 84 17.41 -8.48 -2.82
N SER A 85 16.70 -7.94 -1.82
CA SER A 85 15.64 -8.66 -1.11
C SER A 85 14.38 -8.96 -1.93
N GLY A 86 14.26 -8.38 -3.12
CA GLY A 86 13.06 -8.44 -3.96
C GLY A 86 12.21 -7.18 -3.87
N TYR A 87 10.90 -7.32 -4.11
CA TYR A 87 10.01 -6.16 -4.17
C TYR A 87 8.62 -6.47 -3.57
N SER A 88 7.93 -5.41 -3.20
CA SER A 88 6.51 -5.40 -2.87
C SER A 88 5.79 -4.37 -3.74
N LYS A 89 4.90 -4.85 -4.60
CA LYS A 89 4.10 -4.02 -5.52
C LYS A 89 2.64 -4.15 -5.17
N SER A 90 1.94 -3.02 -5.02
CA SER A 90 0.52 -3.00 -4.73
C SER A 90 -0.20 -2.01 -5.63
N ASN A 91 -1.32 -2.43 -6.19
CA ASN A 91 -2.21 -1.62 -7.01
C ASN A 91 -3.56 -1.52 -6.31
N TYR A 92 -3.92 -0.33 -5.87
CA TYR A 92 -5.21 -0.03 -5.28
C TYR A 92 -6.08 0.72 -6.30
N SER A 93 -7.26 0.20 -6.54
CA SER A 93 -8.26 0.85 -7.40
C SER A 93 -9.52 1.10 -6.58
N TYR A 94 -9.98 2.34 -6.61
CA TYR A 94 -11.20 2.79 -5.95
C TYR A 94 -12.14 3.36 -7.01
N ILE A 95 -13.35 2.86 -7.08
CA ILE A 95 -14.41 3.40 -7.91
C ILE A 95 -15.56 3.75 -6.98
N GLN A 96 -15.97 4.99 -7.01
CA GLN A 96 -17.08 5.49 -6.23
C GLN A 96 -18.11 6.08 -7.18
N SER A 97 -19.34 5.64 -7.07
CA SER A 97 -20.45 6.18 -7.83
C SER A 97 -21.61 6.53 -6.91
N ASN A 98 -22.20 7.66 -7.15
CA ASN A 98 -23.41 8.09 -6.47
C ASN A 98 -24.43 8.55 -7.50
N PHE A 99 -25.68 8.25 -7.27
CA PHE A 99 -26.79 8.76 -8.05
C PHE A 99 -27.89 9.27 -7.14
N SER A 100 -28.61 10.26 -7.62
CA SER A 100 -29.83 10.71 -6.95
C SER A 100 -30.92 11.02 -7.96
N LEU A 101 -32.13 10.73 -7.55
CA LEU A 101 -33.35 11.04 -8.27
C LEU A 101 -34.23 11.88 -7.38
N LYS A 102 -34.48 13.13 -7.77
CA LYS A 102 -35.35 14.06 -7.06
C LYS A 102 -36.61 14.29 -7.87
N TYR A 103 -37.79 14.06 -7.27
CA TYR A 103 -39.10 14.32 -7.84
C TYR A 103 -39.80 15.41 -7.01
N ASP A 104 -40.07 16.55 -7.63
CA ASP A 104 -40.88 17.62 -7.06
C ASP A 104 -42.33 17.41 -7.50
N ALA A 105 -43.23 17.15 -6.56
CA ALA A 105 -44.60 16.79 -6.85
C ALA A 105 -45.40 17.98 -7.42
N PRO A 106 -45.84 17.96 -8.70
CA PRO A 106 -46.52 19.10 -9.30
C PRO A 106 -47.93 19.30 -8.76
N TRP A 107 -48.52 18.27 -8.14
CA TRP A 107 -49.86 18.29 -7.57
C TRP A 107 -49.91 18.79 -6.11
N LEU A 108 -48.77 18.88 -5.42
CA LEU A 108 -48.70 19.43 -4.07
C LEU A 108 -47.44 20.31 -3.94
N LYS A 109 -47.63 21.61 -4.02
CA LYS A 109 -46.56 22.57 -3.91
C LYS A 109 -45.79 22.41 -2.60
N GLY A 110 -44.47 22.27 -2.69
CA GLY A 110 -43.57 22.11 -1.54
C GLY A 110 -43.24 20.65 -1.19
N LEU A 111 -43.91 19.65 -1.79
CA LEU A 111 -43.64 18.24 -1.59
C LEU A 111 -42.56 17.76 -2.58
N SER A 112 -41.50 17.16 -2.07
CA SER A 112 -40.45 16.53 -2.86
C SER A 112 -40.05 15.18 -2.31
N PHE A 113 -39.76 14.26 -3.21
CA PHE A 113 -39.19 12.93 -2.93
C PHE A 113 -37.79 12.85 -3.46
N LYS A 114 -36.89 12.33 -2.67
CA LYS A 114 -35.49 12.11 -3.11
C LYS A 114 -35.09 10.68 -2.80
N PHE A 115 -34.58 10.00 -3.81
CA PHE A 115 -33.93 8.70 -3.70
C PHE A 115 -32.46 8.87 -4.07
N GLN A 116 -31.57 8.32 -3.26
CA GLN A 116 -30.13 8.35 -3.48
C GLN A 116 -29.57 6.94 -3.34
N GLY A 117 -28.57 6.64 -4.15
CA GLY A 117 -27.79 5.42 -4.04
C GLY A 117 -26.31 5.73 -4.24
N ALA A 118 -25.49 4.98 -3.56
CA ALA A 118 -24.04 4.99 -3.74
C ALA A 118 -23.51 3.56 -3.88
N TYR A 119 -22.56 3.38 -4.78
CA TYR A 119 -21.84 2.13 -4.97
C TYR A 119 -20.35 2.41 -4.99
N ASP A 120 -19.67 1.88 -3.98
CA ASP A 120 -18.25 1.98 -3.81
C ASP A 120 -17.60 0.62 -4.05
N LEU A 121 -16.63 0.57 -4.95
CA LEU A 121 -15.86 -0.61 -5.28
C LEU A 121 -14.40 -0.36 -4.95
N THR A 122 -13.80 -1.28 -4.19
CA THR A 122 -12.37 -1.32 -3.93
C THR A 122 -11.78 -2.60 -4.50
N TYR A 123 -10.65 -2.46 -5.17
CA TYR A 123 -9.88 -3.59 -5.67
C TYR A 123 -8.42 -3.37 -5.30
N ASN A 124 -7.82 -4.36 -4.66
CA ASN A 124 -6.40 -4.37 -4.34
C ASN A 124 -5.75 -5.61 -4.93
N PHE A 125 -4.67 -5.41 -5.66
CA PHE A 125 -3.79 -6.48 -6.13
C PHE A 125 -2.39 -6.23 -5.57
N SER A 126 -1.82 -7.22 -4.90
CA SER A 126 -0.48 -7.17 -4.32
C SER A 126 0.37 -8.32 -4.84
N LYS A 127 1.61 -8.01 -5.18
CA LYS A 127 2.62 -8.96 -5.65
C LYS A 127 3.91 -8.74 -4.87
N ILE A 128 4.37 -9.78 -4.18
CA ILE A 128 5.55 -9.74 -3.34
C ILE A 128 6.52 -10.80 -3.81
N LEU A 129 7.69 -10.37 -4.27
CA LEU A 129 8.84 -11.24 -4.51
C LEU A 129 9.76 -11.15 -3.31
N SER A 130 10.06 -12.29 -2.71
CA SER A 130 11.08 -12.44 -1.69
C SER A 130 12.28 -13.15 -2.30
N ASN A 131 13.39 -12.49 -2.33
CA ASN A 131 14.65 -13.02 -2.84
C ASN A 131 15.65 -13.07 -1.70
N PRO A 132 16.11 -14.27 -1.26
CA PRO A 132 17.19 -14.39 -0.29
C PRO A 132 18.49 -13.89 -0.91
N TYR A 133 19.28 -13.18 -0.12
CA TYR A 133 20.56 -12.65 -0.56
C TYR A 133 21.67 -13.01 0.43
N GLU A 134 22.89 -13.09 -0.08
CA GLU A 134 24.08 -13.39 0.70
C GLU A 134 24.72 -12.07 1.18
N VAL A 135 25.20 -12.07 2.41
CA VAL A 135 25.96 -10.98 3.00
C VAL A 135 27.22 -11.52 3.66
N MET A 136 28.24 -10.66 3.79
CA MET A 136 29.37 -10.95 4.64
C MET A 136 29.10 -10.36 6.02
N ILE A 137 29.12 -11.19 7.05
CA ILE A 137 28.92 -10.78 8.43
C ILE A 137 30.30 -10.50 9.03
N MET A 138 30.48 -9.26 9.50
CA MET A 138 31.70 -8.84 10.17
C MET A 138 31.65 -9.24 11.66
N ASN A 139 32.60 -10.05 12.12
CA ASN A 139 32.80 -10.28 13.54
C ASN A 139 33.64 -9.16 14.15
N LEU A 140 33.10 -8.58 15.21
CA LEU A 140 33.86 -7.59 15.99
C LEU A 140 34.99 -8.27 16.77
N PRO A 141 36.13 -7.58 16.97
CA PRO A 141 37.17 -8.05 17.85
C PRO A 141 36.63 -8.31 19.25
N THR A 142 37.05 -9.39 19.85
CA THR A 142 36.78 -9.73 21.26
C THR A 142 38.07 -9.52 22.07
N ILE A 143 37.98 -9.64 23.39
CA ILE A 143 39.16 -9.58 24.29
C ILE A 143 40.18 -10.68 23.93
N GLU A 144 39.70 -11.80 23.37
CA GLU A 144 40.51 -12.96 23.01
C GLU A 144 41.00 -12.91 21.55
N SER A 145 40.33 -12.15 20.67
CA SER A 145 40.70 -12.01 19.26
C SER A 145 40.71 -10.57 18.85
N THR A 146 41.89 -10.07 18.52
CA THR A 146 42.13 -8.67 18.08
C THR A 146 41.92 -8.46 16.57
N SER A 147 41.63 -9.51 15.81
CA SER A 147 41.45 -9.43 14.35
C SER A 147 39.98 -9.38 13.95
N LEU A 148 39.66 -8.52 12.95
CA LEU A 148 38.40 -8.53 12.27
C LEU A 148 38.30 -9.77 11.37
N THR A 149 37.21 -10.51 11.48
CA THR A 149 36.94 -11.67 10.64
C THR A 149 35.59 -11.51 9.98
N TYR A 150 35.45 -12.12 8.80
CA TYR A 150 34.23 -12.08 8.02
C TYR A 150 33.80 -13.52 7.70
N TYR A 151 32.50 -13.76 7.72
CA TYR A 151 31.93 -15.03 7.28
C TYR A 151 30.68 -14.81 6.45
N LYS A 152 30.36 -15.75 5.56
CA LYS A 152 29.15 -15.71 4.77
C LYS A 152 27.91 -15.95 5.63
N GLY A 153 26.89 -15.12 5.46
CA GLY A 153 25.58 -15.29 6.02
C GLY A 153 24.50 -15.06 4.97
N THR A 154 23.30 -15.48 5.25
CA THR A 154 22.12 -15.17 4.45
C THR A 154 21.21 -14.26 5.23
N ASP A 155 20.34 -13.53 4.52
CA ASP A 155 19.27 -12.80 5.19
C ASP A 155 18.29 -13.78 5.88
N ALA A 156 17.48 -13.25 6.78
CA ALA A 156 16.54 -14.07 7.56
C ALA A 156 15.31 -14.57 6.77
N SER A 157 15.21 -14.29 5.48
CA SER A 157 14.02 -14.64 4.66
C SER A 157 13.98 -16.10 4.20
N GLY A 158 14.95 -16.90 4.61
CA GLY A 158 15.05 -18.31 4.21
C GLY A 158 15.90 -18.52 2.95
N ASN A 159 16.06 -19.78 2.58
CA ASN A 159 17.01 -20.19 1.50
C ASN A 159 16.36 -20.30 0.11
N SER A 160 15.11 -19.86 -0.05
CA SER A 160 14.40 -20.04 -1.33
C SER A 160 13.69 -18.76 -1.79
N ILE A 161 13.76 -18.52 -3.08
CA ILE A 161 12.98 -17.47 -3.74
C ILE A 161 11.50 -17.80 -3.61
N SER A 162 10.69 -16.84 -3.22
CA SER A 162 9.25 -17.00 -3.16
C SER A 162 8.52 -15.82 -3.81
N LEU A 163 7.44 -16.14 -4.52
CA LEU A 163 6.55 -15.17 -5.12
C LEU A 163 5.15 -15.36 -4.52
N SER A 164 4.60 -14.30 -3.97
CA SER A 164 3.23 -14.28 -3.44
C SER A 164 2.41 -13.25 -4.19
N GLU A 165 1.23 -13.65 -4.63
CA GLU A 165 0.25 -12.76 -5.24
C GLU A 165 -1.05 -12.85 -4.46
N SER A 166 -1.66 -11.71 -4.20
CA SER A 166 -2.96 -11.63 -3.54
C SER A 166 -3.84 -10.61 -4.22
N ALA A 167 -5.12 -10.94 -4.32
CA ALA A 167 -6.14 -10.03 -4.82
C ALA A 167 -7.30 -9.98 -3.83
N SER A 168 -7.76 -8.77 -3.53
CA SER A 168 -8.95 -8.56 -2.71
C SER A 168 -9.90 -7.59 -3.39
N ARG A 169 -11.18 -7.84 -3.23
CA ARG A 169 -12.26 -7.00 -3.76
C ARG A 169 -13.28 -6.76 -2.66
N GLY A 170 -13.62 -5.50 -2.45
CA GLY A 170 -14.69 -5.08 -1.56
C GLY A 170 -15.69 -4.21 -2.30
N TYR A 171 -16.94 -4.24 -1.91
CA TYR A 171 -17.95 -3.30 -2.38
C TYR A 171 -18.88 -2.90 -1.24
N THR A 172 -19.37 -1.67 -1.33
CA THR A 172 -20.39 -1.15 -0.42
C THR A 172 -21.50 -0.54 -1.26
N PHE A 173 -22.73 -0.90 -0.94
CA PHE A 173 -23.91 -0.32 -1.55
C PHE A 173 -24.75 0.36 -0.47
N THR A 174 -25.05 1.63 -0.68
CA THR A 174 -25.82 2.44 0.26
C THR A 174 -27.02 3.04 -0.46
N THR A 175 -28.20 3.01 0.16
CA THR A 175 -29.40 3.67 -0.33
C THR A 175 -30.03 4.54 0.74
N GLN A 176 -30.59 5.64 0.31
CA GLN A 176 -31.32 6.55 1.17
C GLN A 176 -32.53 7.10 0.43
N SER A 177 -33.67 7.14 1.11
CA SER A 177 -34.89 7.78 0.62
C SER A 177 -35.31 8.87 1.59
N SER A 178 -35.74 9.99 1.07
CA SER A 178 -36.27 11.10 1.89
C SER A 178 -37.50 11.74 1.24
N VAL A 179 -38.40 12.21 2.08
CA VAL A 179 -39.57 13.00 1.70
C VAL A 179 -39.47 14.34 2.42
N THR A 180 -39.56 15.42 1.69
CA THR A 180 -39.50 16.77 2.24
C THR A 180 -40.76 17.51 1.86
N TYR A 181 -41.36 18.18 2.83
CA TYR A 181 -42.47 19.09 2.62
C TYR A 181 -42.12 20.48 3.17
N ASP A 182 -42.06 21.46 2.29
CA ASP A 182 -41.76 22.86 2.63
C ASP A 182 -42.85 23.77 2.08
N ASN A 183 -43.66 24.30 2.95
CA ASN A 183 -44.75 25.22 2.59
C ASN A 183 -44.84 26.35 3.62
N LYS A 184 -45.10 27.56 3.15
CA LYS A 184 -45.38 28.69 4.00
C LYS A 184 -46.88 28.74 4.28
N PHE A 185 -47.27 28.47 5.52
CA PHE A 185 -48.61 28.72 6.01
C PHE A 185 -48.68 30.17 6.42
N GLY A 186 -49.31 30.98 5.56
CA GLY A 186 -49.58 32.41 5.84
C GLY A 186 -50.77 32.61 6.69
#